data_b0d4eaa5c8597d7a9dfc8eac900df915
#
_entry.id   b0d4eaa5c8597d7a9dfc8eac900df915
#
_cell.length_a   1.000
_cell.length_b   1.000
_cell.length_c   1.000
_cell.angle_alpha   90.00
_cell.angle_beta   90.00
_cell.angle_gamma   90.00
#
_symmetry.space_group_name_H-M   'P 1'
#
loop_
_entity.id
_entity.type
_entity.pdbx_description
1 polymer ?
#
loop_
_entity_poly.entity_id
_entity_poly.type
_entity_poly.pdbx_seq_one_letter_code
_entity_poly.pdbx_strand_id
1 'polypeptide(L)'
;MEFLPLFHNLRGSRVLVVGGGEIALRKSRLIADAGAVLRVVAPEIEAQLSELVVQSGGEMILRGYSESDLDGCVLIIAATDDEPLNAQVSHDARLRCVPVNVVDAPALCTVIFPAIVDRSPLVIAVSSGGDAPVLARLIRAKLETWIPSTYGQLAGLAARFRNQVKGLFPNVQQRRAFWEDVFQGAIADRQLAGQGAEAERLLIAKIAGEPPETGEVYLVGAGPGDPDLLTFRALRLMQQADVVLYDRLVAPTILDLCRRDAERVYVGKRRAEHAVPQEQINQQLVALAKQGKRVVRLKGGDPFIFGRGGEEIEELAVHGIPFQVVPGITAASGCAAYAGIPLTHRDHAQSVRFITGHLKDGTTDLPWSDLVAPAQTLVFYMGLIGLPVICEELIRHGRSADTPAALVQQGTTVNQRVFTGTLANLPQLVAEHEVHAPTLVIIGEVVKLREKLAWFEGAQATV
;
A
#
# COMPACT_ATOMS: atom_id res chain seq x y z
N MET A 1 27.72 -10.14 -15.21
CA MET A 1 26.92 -10.80 -14.16
C MET A 1 27.78 -11.89 -13.56
N GLU A 2 28.17 -11.78 -12.32
CA GLU A 2 29.07 -12.72 -11.65
C GLU A 2 28.36 -14.01 -11.21
N PHE A 3 27.14 -13.87 -10.68
CA PHE A 3 26.31 -14.98 -10.27
C PHE A 3 25.08 -15.13 -11.18
N LEU A 4 24.85 -16.34 -11.67
CA LEU A 4 23.62 -16.68 -12.39
C LEU A 4 22.49 -16.96 -11.39
N PRO A 5 21.35 -16.22 -11.39
CA PRO A 5 20.24 -16.49 -10.50
C PRO A 5 19.51 -17.78 -10.92
N LEU A 6 19.47 -18.73 -10.00
CA LEU A 6 18.77 -20.00 -10.16
C LEU A 6 17.88 -20.24 -8.93
N PHE A 7 16.72 -20.91 -9.14
CA PHE A 7 15.88 -21.43 -8.08
C PHE A 7 16.14 -22.94 -7.96
N HIS A 8 16.71 -23.34 -6.82
CA HIS A 8 17.03 -24.73 -6.55
C HIS A 8 15.88 -25.41 -5.81
N ASN A 9 15.39 -26.54 -6.31
CA ASN A 9 14.40 -27.36 -5.62
C ASN A 9 15.10 -28.22 -4.58
N LEU A 10 14.96 -27.87 -3.31
CA LEU A 10 15.57 -28.57 -2.18
C LEU A 10 14.64 -29.60 -1.53
N ARG A 11 13.39 -29.72 -1.96
CA ARG A 11 12.41 -30.60 -1.31
C ARG A 11 12.88 -32.07 -1.26
N GLY A 12 13.01 -32.58 -0.04
CA GLY A 12 13.50 -33.92 0.21
C GLY A 12 14.99 -34.13 -0.06
N SER A 13 15.72 -33.09 -0.47
CA SER A 13 17.16 -33.17 -0.71
C SER A 13 17.93 -32.87 0.57
N ARG A 14 19.08 -33.57 0.74
CA ARG A 14 19.94 -33.37 1.91
C ARG A 14 20.83 -32.16 1.74
N VAL A 15 20.86 -31.28 2.76
CA VAL A 15 21.73 -30.09 2.83
C VAL A 15 22.63 -30.24 4.08
N LEU A 16 23.94 -30.11 3.88
CA LEU A 16 24.89 -30.08 4.97
C LEU A 16 25.04 -28.65 5.52
N VAL A 17 25.00 -28.55 6.83
CA VAL A 17 25.36 -27.34 7.58
C VAL A 17 26.49 -27.67 8.53
N VAL A 18 27.65 -27.04 8.35
CA VAL A 18 28.80 -27.15 9.23
C VAL A 18 28.80 -25.93 10.16
N GLY A 19 28.58 -26.19 11.44
CA GLY A 19 28.40 -25.20 12.50
C GLY A 19 27.09 -25.40 13.26
N GLY A 20 27.06 -25.06 14.54
CA GLY A 20 25.94 -25.34 15.45
C GLY A 20 25.32 -24.13 16.13
N GLY A 21 25.81 -22.92 15.84
CA GLY A 21 25.39 -21.67 16.48
C GLY A 21 24.24 -20.93 15.79
N GLU A 22 23.96 -19.71 16.23
CA GLU A 22 22.85 -18.84 15.78
C GLU A 22 22.86 -18.61 14.25
N ILE A 23 24.03 -18.42 13.65
CA ILE A 23 24.16 -18.19 12.19
C ILE A 23 23.73 -19.45 11.42
N ALA A 24 24.20 -20.64 11.88
CA ALA A 24 23.80 -21.92 11.32
C ALA A 24 22.28 -22.11 11.44
N LEU A 25 21.67 -21.80 12.59
CA LEU A 25 20.24 -21.85 12.81
C LEU A 25 19.49 -20.96 11.81
N ARG A 26 19.91 -19.71 11.66
CA ARG A 26 19.27 -18.75 10.74
C ARG A 26 19.29 -19.24 9.28
N LYS A 27 20.41 -19.79 8.83
CA LYS A 27 20.52 -20.36 7.47
C LYS A 27 19.71 -21.65 7.33
N SER A 28 19.72 -22.50 8.35
CA SER A 28 18.97 -23.77 8.38
C SER A 28 17.45 -23.54 8.29
N ARG A 29 16.90 -22.51 8.94
CA ARG A 29 15.47 -22.16 8.82
C ARG A 29 15.06 -21.94 7.37
N LEU A 30 15.79 -21.09 6.65
CA LEU A 30 15.49 -20.80 5.24
C LEU A 30 15.50 -22.05 4.36
N ILE A 31 16.41 -22.97 4.64
CA ILE A 31 16.57 -24.21 3.87
C ILE A 31 15.49 -25.22 4.24
N ALA A 32 15.16 -25.35 5.53
CA ALA A 32 14.07 -26.18 6.00
C ALA A 32 12.71 -25.72 5.44
N ASP A 33 12.48 -24.40 5.38
CA ASP A 33 11.27 -23.80 4.77
C ASP A 33 11.17 -24.15 3.27
N ALA A 34 12.31 -24.36 2.59
CA ALA A 34 12.36 -24.87 1.22
C ALA A 34 12.15 -26.39 1.11
N GLY A 35 11.94 -27.09 2.24
CA GLY A 35 11.66 -28.52 2.32
C GLY A 35 12.88 -29.44 2.27
N ALA A 36 14.07 -28.93 2.57
CA ALA A 36 15.28 -29.73 2.64
C ALA A 36 15.35 -30.56 3.91
N VAL A 37 16.08 -31.69 3.85
CA VAL A 37 16.47 -32.52 4.98
C VAL A 37 17.84 -32.07 5.48
N LEU A 38 17.92 -31.62 6.72
CA LEU A 38 19.13 -31.02 7.26
C LEU A 38 20.09 -32.11 7.79
N ARG A 39 21.38 -32.03 7.44
CA ARG A 39 22.47 -32.69 8.12
C ARG A 39 23.32 -31.60 8.79
N VAL A 40 23.36 -31.56 10.12
CA VAL A 40 24.13 -30.57 10.87
C VAL A 40 25.32 -31.24 11.54
N VAL A 41 26.52 -30.71 11.31
CA VAL A 41 27.78 -31.21 11.87
C VAL A 41 28.44 -30.10 12.69
N ALA A 42 28.55 -30.33 14.00
CA ALA A 42 29.25 -29.44 14.93
C ALA A 42 29.54 -30.18 16.25
N PRO A 43 30.60 -29.82 16.99
CA PRO A 43 30.84 -30.37 18.34
C PRO A 43 29.67 -30.06 19.31
N GLU A 44 29.09 -28.85 19.18
CA GLU A 44 27.94 -28.40 19.95
C GLU A 44 26.88 -27.81 19.00
N ILE A 45 25.62 -28.14 19.25
CA ILE A 45 24.48 -27.67 18.43
C ILE A 45 23.45 -27.00 19.34
N GLU A 46 23.08 -25.79 19.01
CA GLU A 46 22.05 -25.01 19.72
C GLU A 46 20.71 -25.77 19.75
N ALA A 47 19.97 -25.66 20.88
CA ALA A 47 18.72 -26.38 21.08
C ALA A 47 17.68 -26.13 19.97
N GLN A 48 17.48 -24.86 19.55
CA GLN A 48 16.54 -24.54 18.49
C GLN A 48 16.95 -25.12 17.12
N LEU A 49 18.26 -25.21 16.85
CA LEU A 49 18.75 -25.87 15.64
C LEU A 49 18.52 -27.37 15.69
N SER A 50 18.74 -27.98 16.86
CA SER A 50 18.46 -29.39 17.07
C SER A 50 17.00 -29.77 16.82
N GLU A 51 16.07 -28.95 17.33
CA GLU A 51 14.63 -29.11 17.09
C GLU A 51 14.30 -28.97 15.58
N LEU A 52 14.89 -28.02 14.91
CA LEU A 52 14.68 -27.82 13.47
C LEU A 52 15.18 -29.00 12.63
N VAL A 53 16.34 -29.56 12.99
CA VAL A 53 16.88 -30.75 12.33
C VAL A 53 15.92 -31.92 12.46
N VAL A 54 15.41 -32.18 13.66
CA VAL A 54 14.43 -33.26 13.91
C VAL A 54 13.15 -33.00 13.07
N GLN A 55 12.62 -31.77 13.06
CA GLN A 55 11.43 -31.42 12.27
C GLN A 55 11.64 -31.62 10.76
N SER A 56 12.85 -31.38 10.26
CA SER A 56 13.20 -31.65 8.86
C SER A 56 13.38 -33.13 8.49
N GLY A 57 13.31 -34.01 9.46
CA GLY A 57 13.66 -35.42 9.30
C GLY A 57 15.16 -35.67 9.08
N GLY A 58 15.98 -34.75 9.55
CA GLY A 58 17.42 -34.71 9.35
C GLY A 58 18.23 -35.41 10.43
N GLU A 59 19.54 -35.23 10.41
CA GLU A 59 20.49 -35.83 11.33
C GLU A 59 21.46 -34.82 11.94
N MET A 60 21.81 -35.02 13.19
CA MET A 60 22.81 -34.26 13.94
C MET A 60 24.05 -35.11 14.18
N ILE A 61 25.21 -34.55 13.88
CA ILE A 61 26.50 -35.23 14.05
C ILE A 61 27.37 -34.42 15.01
N LEU A 62 27.45 -34.87 16.26
CA LEU A 62 28.13 -34.16 17.34
C LEU A 62 29.63 -34.44 17.34
N ARG A 63 30.32 -33.93 16.34
CA ARG A 63 31.79 -33.98 16.18
C ARG A 63 32.28 -32.90 15.19
N GLY A 64 33.58 -32.82 15.04
CA GLY A 64 34.17 -32.02 13.96
C GLY A 64 33.79 -32.55 12.56
N TYR A 65 33.88 -31.69 11.59
CA TYR A 65 33.60 -31.98 10.18
C TYR A 65 34.56 -33.04 9.61
N SER A 66 34.04 -33.87 8.71
CA SER A 66 34.79 -34.80 7.88
C SER A 66 34.31 -34.73 6.44
N GLU A 67 35.20 -34.95 5.47
CA GLU A 67 34.84 -34.89 4.05
C GLU A 67 33.68 -35.83 3.67
N SER A 68 33.54 -36.99 4.37
CA SER A 68 32.42 -37.92 4.16
C SER A 68 31.05 -37.35 4.53
N ASP A 69 30.99 -36.22 5.28
CA ASP A 69 29.73 -35.56 5.60
C ASP A 69 29.05 -34.94 4.39
N LEU A 70 29.80 -34.69 3.31
CA LEU A 70 29.30 -34.24 2.02
C LEU A 70 28.47 -35.28 1.27
N ASP A 71 28.55 -36.57 1.64
CA ASP A 71 27.96 -37.64 0.87
C ASP A 71 26.43 -37.52 0.76
N GLY A 72 25.97 -37.45 -0.49
CA GLY A 72 24.55 -37.31 -0.84
C GLY A 72 23.96 -35.94 -0.56
N CYS A 73 24.75 -34.91 -0.25
CA CYS A 73 24.31 -33.52 -0.08
C CYS A 73 24.31 -32.80 -1.40
N VAL A 74 23.29 -31.95 -1.62
CA VAL A 74 23.13 -31.10 -2.85
C VAL A 74 23.51 -29.67 -2.65
N LEU A 75 23.69 -29.22 -1.40
CA LEU A 75 24.11 -27.90 -1.01
C LEU A 75 24.84 -28.00 0.33
N ILE A 76 25.89 -27.16 0.49
CA ILE A 76 26.68 -27.08 1.71
C ILE A 76 26.68 -25.67 2.23
N ILE A 77 26.58 -25.51 3.55
CA ILE A 77 26.71 -24.25 4.27
C ILE A 77 27.78 -24.40 5.32
N ALA A 78 28.83 -23.60 5.23
CA ALA A 78 29.83 -23.47 6.28
C ALA A 78 29.52 -22.19 7.08
N ALA A 79 29.18 -22.38 8.36
CA ALA A 79 28.76 -21.34 9.29
C ALA A 79 29.47 -21.49 10.63
N THR A 80 30.81 -21.55 10.59
CA THR A 80 31.68 -21.64 11.77
C THR A 80 32.53 -20.41 11.89
N ASP A 81 33.10 -20.13 13.07
CA ASP A 81 34.08 -19.09 13.30
C ASP A 81 35.51 -19.54 12.98
N ASP A 82 35.70 -20.80 12.54
CA ASP A 82 36.98 -21.38 12.15
C ASP A 82 37.22 -21.21 10.65
N GLU A 83 37.95 -20.15 10.27
CA GLU A 83 38.27 -19.82 8.88
C GLU A 83 39.00 -20.97 8.14
N PRO A 84 40.03 -21.64 8.70
CA PRO A 84 40.65 -22.83 8.12
C PRO A 84 39.66 -23.92 7.80
N LEU A 85 38.77 -24.26 8.73
CA LEU A 85 37.71 -25.24 8.53
C LEU A 85 36.74 -24.81 7.41
N ASN A 86 36.31 -23.58 7.41
CA ASN A 86 35.43 -23.03 6.37
C ASN A 86 36.09 -23.14 4.96
N ALA A 87 37.39 -22.86 4.87
CA ALA A 87 38.17 -23.02 3.64
C ALA A 87 38.28 -24.50 3.19
N GLN A 88 38.49 -25.41 4.14
CA GLN A 88 38.51 -26.85 3.87
C GLN A 88 37.14 -27.31 3.33
N VAL A 89 36.04 -27.00 4.02
CA VAL A 89 34.66 -27.33 3.58
C VAL A 89 34.39 -26.81 2.16
N SER A 90 34.81 -25.60 1.85
CA SER A 90 34.66 -25.02 0.50
C SER A 90 35.49 -25.79 -0.53
N HIS A 91 36.74 -26.16 -0.19
CA HIS A 91 37.60 -26.90 -1.09
C HIS A 91 37.01 -28.30 -1.39
N ASP A 92 36.60 -29.03 -0.37
CA ASP A 92 36.04 -30.38 -0.49
C ASP A 92 34.73 -30.37 -1.29
N ALA A 93 33.87 -29.36 -1.06
CA ALA A 93 32.63 -29.15 -1.83
C ALA A 93 32.90 -28.90 -3.31
N ARG A 94 33.90 -28.05 -3.63
CA ARG A 94 34.31 -27.76 -5.02
C ARG A 94 34.85 -28.99 -5.74
N LEU A 95 35.65 -29.81 -5.07
CA LEU A 95 36.16 -31.08 -5.64
C LEU A 95 35.02 -32.04 -6.03
N ARG A 96 33.92 -32.02 -5.27
CA ARG A 96 32.74 -32.85 -5.52
C ARG A 96 31.68 -32.13 -6.40
N CYS A 97 31.97 -30.94 -6.90
CA CYS A 97 31.04 -30.13 -7.69
C CYS A 97 29.70 -29.84 -6.96
N VAL A 98 29.71 -29.78 -5.63
CA VAL A 98 28.53 -29.43 -4.84
C VAL A 98 28.54 -27.95 -4.52
N PRO A 99 27.41 -27.22 -4.74
CA PRO A 99 27.29 -25.82 -4.39
C PRO A 99 27.59 -25.57 -2.90
N VAL A 100 28.41 -24.54 -2.61
CA VAL A 100 28.79 -24.20 -1.23
C VAL A 100 28.60 -22.71 -0.97
N ASN A 101 28.03 -22.40 0.18
CA ASN A 101 27.98 -21.06 0.76
C ASN A 101 28.81 -21.04 2.05
N VAL A 102 29.79 -20.19 2.11
CA VAL A 102 30.57 -19.91 3.31
C VAL A 102 30.15 -18.55 3.85
N VAL A 103 29.67 -18.51 5.09
CA VAL A 103 29.16 -17.29 5.69
C VAL A 103 30.27 -16.27 5.84
N ASP A 104 30.02 -15.03 5.48
CA ASP A 104 30.91 -13.88 5.53
C ASP A 104 32.25 -14.04 4.76
N ALA A 105 32.36 -15.05 3.89
CA ALA A 105 33.53 -15.30 3.05
C ALA A 105 33.15 -15.47 1.55
N PRO A 106 32.80 -14.42 0.83
CA PRO A 106 32.32 -14.49 -0.56
C PRO A 106 33.27 -15.21 -1.51
N ALA A 107 34.59 -15.07 -1.35
CA ALA A 107 35.61 -15.71 -2.19
C ALA A 107 35.57 -17.26 -2.09
N LEU A 108 35.07 -17.80 -0.99
CA LEU A 108 34.92 -19.23 -0.77
C LEU A 108 33.57 -19.75 -1.26
N CYS A 109 32.64 -18.90 -1.64
CA CYS A 109 31.29 -19.28 -2.09
C CYS A 109 31.26 -19.67 -3.57
N THR A 110 30.45 -20.69 -3.90
CA THR A 110 30.00 -20.95 -5.28
C THR A 110 28.54 -20.53 -5.47
N VAL A 111 27.79 -20.38 -4.38
CA VAL A 111 26.42 -19.86 -4.34
C VAL A 111 26.25 -18.84 -3.22
N ILE A 112 25.41 -17.87 -3.43
CA ILE A 112 25.08 -16.85 -2.43
C ILE A 112 23.58 -16.85 -2.13
N PHE A 113 23.19 -16.47 -0.89
CA PHE A 113 21.80 -16.32 -0.50
C PHE A 113 21.32 -14.90 -0.79
N PRO A 114 20.30 -14.73 -1.64
CA PRO A 114 19.71 -13.42 -1.94
C PRO A 114 18.81 -12.96 -0.79
N ALA A 115 18.41 -11.68 -0.84
CA ALA A 115 17.25 -11.20 -0.10
C ALA A 115 15.97 -11.67 -0.81
N ILE A 116 15.07 -12.34 -0.08
CA ILE A 116 13.91 -13.04 -0.66
C ILE A 116 12.62 -12.32 -0.27
N VAL A 117 11.74 -12.14 -1.26
CA VAL A 117 10.30 -11.84 -1.07
C VAL A 117 9.54 -13.10 -1.42
N ASP A 118 9.05 -13.78 -0.40
CA ASP A 118 8.24 -15.00 -0.57
C ASP A 118 6.75 -14.65 -0.63
N ARG A 119 6.14 -14.96 -1.75
CA ARG A 119 4.71 -14.92 -2.04
C ARG A 119 4.29 -16.23 -2.70
N SER A 120 4.77 -17.33 -2.19
CA SER A 120 4.61 -18.67 -2.81
C SER A 120 3.21 -18.88 -3.41
N PRO A 121 3.16 -19.40 -4.66
CA PRO A 121 4.27 -19.91 -5.48
C PRO A 121 5.09 -18.84 -6.23
N LEU A 122 4.83 -17.55 -6.06
CA LEU A 122 5.64 -16.47 -6.60
C LEU A 122 6.78 -16.14 -5.63
N VAL A 123 8.03 -16.23 -6.08
CA VAL A 123 9.22 -15.89 -5.28
C VAL A 123 10.07 -14.90 -6.05
N ILE A 124 10.57 -13.85 -5.36
CA ILE A 124 11.47 -12.86 -5.92
C ILE A 124 12.75 -12.86 -5.11
N ALA A 125 13.88 -12.95 -5.80
CA ALA A 125 15.21 -12.92 -5.21
C ALA A 125 15.97 -11.67 -5.65
N VAL A 126 16.56 -10.94 -4.69
CA VAL A 126 17.35 -9.73 -4.93
C VAL A 126 18.75 -9.95 -4.40
N SER A 127 19.75 -9.78 -5.25
CA SER A 127 21.15 -9.90 -4.89
C SER A 127 21.96 -8.74 -5.47
N SER A 128 22.99 -8.32 -4.73
CA SER A 128 24.03 -7.40 -5.19
C SER A 128 25.39 -8.10 -5.41
N GLY A 129 25.39 -9.43 -5.52
CA GLY A 129 26.64 -10.20 -5.62
C GLY A 129 27.42 -10.33 -4.30
N GLY A 130 26.97 -9.71 -3.23
CA GLY A 130 27.69 -9.56 -1.96
C GLY A 130 28.21 -8.14 -1.71
N ASP A 131 28.29 -7.28 -2.74
CA ASP A 131 28.89 -5.96 -2.64
C ASP A 131 28.08 -4.95 -1.82
N ALA A 132 26.74 -5.03 -1.88
CA ALA A 132 25.86 -4.07 -1.23
C ALA A 132 24.64 -4.74 -0.57
N PRO A 133 24.82 -5.53 0.50
CA PRO A 133 23.73 -6.28 1.13
C PRO A 133 22.66 -5.37 1.72
N VAL A 134 23.01 -4.16 2.16
CA VAL A 134 22.05 -3.15 2.65
C VAL A 134 21.13 -2.67 1.53
N LEU A 135 21.69 -2.44 0.32
CA LEU A 135 20.89 -2.03 -0.84
C LEU A 135 19.92 -3.15 -1.27
N ALA A 136 20.37 -4.39 -1.31
CA ALA A 136 19.52 -5.55 -1.61
C ALA A 136 18.36 -5.66 -0.60
N ARG A 137 18.62 -5.44 0.70
CA ARG A 137 17.59 -5.42 1.75
C ARG A 137 16.60 -4.29 1.56
N LEU A 138 17.04 -3.07 1.22
CA LEU A 138 16.16 -1.92 0.98
C LEU A 138 15.26 -2.14 -0.26
N ILE A 139 15.82 -2.71 -1.34
CA ILE A 139 15.03 -3.08 -2.52
C ILE A 139 14.02 -4.16 -2.19
N ARG A 140 14.41 -5.19 -1.41
CA ARG A 140 13.47 -6.21 -0.91
C ARG A 140 12.30 -5.57 -0.17
N ALA A 141 12.55 -4.64 0.77
CA ALA A 141 11.51 -3.97 1.54
C ALA A 141 10.54 -3.18 0.63
N LYS A 142 11.04 -2.50 -0.40
CA LYS A 142 10.19 -1.84 -1.41
C LYS A 142 9.35 -2.84 -2.18
N LEU A 143 9.92 -3.96 -2.61
CA LEU A 143 9.18 -5.01 -3.33
C LEU A 143 8.11 -5.66 -2.46
N GLU A 144 8.35 -5.87 -1.16
CA GLU A 144 7.34 -6.37 -0.22
C GLU A 144 6.13 -5.44 -0.11
N THR A 145 6.35 -4.14 -0.23
CA THR A 145 5.29 -3.14 -0.24
C THR A 145 4.48 -3.18 -1.54
N TRP A 146 5.13 -3.33 -2.68
CA TRP A 146 4.46 -3.33 -4.00
C TRP A 146 3.78 -4.65 -4.34
N ILE A 147 4.27 -5.77 -3.77
CA ILE A 147 3.80 -7.12 -4.07
C ILE A 147 3.25 -7.76 -2.79
N PRO A 148 1.98 -7.46 -2.44
CA PRO A 148 1.33 -8.06 -1.29
C PRO A 148 1.16 -9.58 -1.43
N SER A 149 0.88 -10.28 -0.31
CA SER A 149 0.74 -11.75 -0.26
C SER A 149 -0.34 -12.29 -1.20
N THR A 150 -1.33 -11.46 -1.55
CA THR A 150 -2.41 -11.82 -2.48
C THR A 150 -1.93 -12.15 -3.91
N TYR A 151 -0.72 -11.72 -4.31
CA TYR A 151 -0.11 -12.15 -5.57
C TYR A 151 0.22 -13.64 -5.60
N GLY A 152 0.60 -14.23 -4.45
CA GLY A 152 0.76 -15.69 -4.33
C GLY A 152 -0.55 -16.43 -4.56
N GLN A 153 -1.65 -15.90 -4.00
CA GLN A 153 -2.99 -16.45 -4.23
C GLN A 153 -3.41 -16.35 -5.71
N LEU A 154 -3.10 -15.24 -6.39
CA LEU A 154 -3.35 -15.06 -7.82
C LEU A 154 -2.54 -16.06 -8.67
N ALA A 155 -1.27 -16.28 -8.33
CA ALA A 155 -0.45 -17.28 -8.99
C ALA A 155 -0.96 -18.70 -8.73
N GLY A 156 -1.44 -18.99 -7.51
CA GLY A 156 -2.09 -20.24 -7.16
C GLY A 156 -3.38 -20.49 -7.93
N LEU A 157 -4.22 -19.45 -8.09
CA LEU A 157 -5.41 -19.51 -8.95
C LEU A 157 -5.03 -19.90 -10.38
N ALA A 158 -4.07 -19.21 -10.97
CA ALA A 158 -3.59 -19.50 -12.32
C ALA A 158 -3.05 -20.93 -12.48
N ALA A 159 -2.33 -21.41 -11.46
CA ALA A 159 -1.78 -22.78 -11.47
C ALA A 159 -2.89 -23.86 -11.53
N ARG A 160 -4.00 -23.68 -10.79
CA ARG A 160 -5.14 -24.62 -10.80
C ARG A 160 -5.79 -24.74 -12.18
N PHE A 161 -5.89 -23.64 -12.94
CA PHE A 161 -6.56 -23.61 -14.23
C PHE A 161 -5.62 -23.74 -15.43
N ARG A 162 -4.30 -23.86 -15.20
CA ARG A 162 -3.27 -23.91 -16.25
C ARG A 162 -3.53 -24.97 -17.31
N ASN A 163 -3.90 -26.20 -16.88
CA ASN A 163 -4.13 -27.31 -17.78
C ASN A 163 -5.39 -27.14 -18.61
N GLN A 164 -6.46 -26.57 -18.06
CA GLN A 164 -7.68 -26.25 -18.80
C GLN A 164 -7.41 -25.20 -19.89
N VAL A 165 -6.71 -24.11 -19.54
CA VAL A 165 -6.33 -23.07 -20.49
C VAL A 165 -5.38 -23.60 -21.56
N LYS A 166 -4.48 -24.54 -21.21
CA LYS A 166 -3.60 -25.21 -22.17
C LYS A 166 -4.40 -26.07 -23.16
N GLY A 167 -5.46 -26.73 -22.71
CA GLY A 167 -6.36 -27.50 -23.57
C GLY A 167 -7.18 -26.62 -24.50
N LEU A 168 -7.65 -25.46 -24.00
CA LEU A 168 -8.47 -24.53 -24.75
C LEU A 168 -7.67 -23.77 -25.84
N PHE A 169 -6.44 -23.38 -25.51
CA PHE A 169 -5.55 -22.62 -26.40
C PHE A 169 -4.27 -23.39 -26.72
N PRO A 170 -4.20 -24.18 -27.79
CA PRO A 170 -2.98 -24.88 -28.20
C PRO A 170 -1.81 -23.93 -28.51
N ASN A 171 -2.11 -22.74 -29.05
CA ASN A 171 -1.11 -21.75 -29.43
C ASN A 171 -0.57 -21.01 -28.18
N VAL A 172 0.78 -20.89 -28.09
CA VAL A 172 1.49 -20.23 -26.97
C VAL A 172 1.12 -18.75 -26.88
N GLN A 173 0.99 -18.05 -28.01
CA GLN A 173 0.64 -16.62 -28.03
C GLN A 173 -0.78 -16.37 -27.51
N GLN A 174 -1.75 -17.22 -27.87
CA GLN A 174 -3.12 -17.15 -27.37
C GLN A 174 -3.16 -17.38 -25.85
N ARG A 175 -2.42 -18.37 -25.34
CA ARG A 175 -2.31 -18.61 -23.90
C ARG A 175 -1.70 -17.43 -23.17
N ARG A 176 -0.67 -16.82 -23.77
CA ARG A 176 -0.03 -15.63 -23.20
C ARG A 176 -1.02 -14.47 -23.12
N ALA A 177 -1.70 -14.14 -24.21
CA ALA A 177 -2.70 -13.07 -24.25
C ALA A 177 -3.84 -13.32 -23.25
N PHE A 178 -4.32 -14.56 -23.13
CA PHE A 178 -5.32 -14.93 -22.13
C PHE A 178 -4.85 -14.65 -20.71
N TRP A 179 -3.63 -15.07 -20.33
CA TRP A 179 -3.10 -14.85 -18.99
C TRP A 179 -2.73 -13.40 -18.73
N GLU A 180 -2.24 -12.67 -19.72
CA GLU A 180 -1.99 -11.22 -19.60
C GLU A 180 -3.28 -10.48 -19.25
N ASP A 181 -4.38 -10.82 -19.92
CA ASP A 181 -5.69 -10.24 -19.65
C ASP A 181 -6.24 -10.65 -18.26
N VAL A 182 -6.06 -11.92 -17.87
CA VAL A 182 -6.42 -12.37 -16.51
C VAL A 182 -5.63 -11.62 -15.43
N PHE A 183 -4.33 -11.44 -15.62
CA PHE A 183 -3.46 -10.80 -14.62
C PHE A 183 -3.54 -9.26 -14.59
N GLN A 184 -4.08 -8.66 -15.63
CA GLN A 184 -4.26 -7.20 -15.73
C GLN A 184 -5.73 -6.76 -15.68
N GLY A 185 -6.66 -7.70 -15.55
CA GLY A 185 -8.10 -7.44 -15.60
C GLY A 185 -8.82 -7.66 -14.27
N ALA A 186 -10.16 -7.64 -14.35
CA ALA A 186 -11.06 -7.76 -13.21
C ALA A 186 -10.82 -9.02 -12.34
N ILE A 187 -10.36 -10.12 -12.93
CA ILE A 187 -10.07 -11.35 -12.20
C ILE A 187 -8.92 -11.13 -11.20
N ALA A 188 -7.82 -10.51 -11.64
CA ALA A 188 -6.72 -10.15 -10.75
C ALA A 188 -7.17 -9.14 -9.68
N ASP A 189 -7.95 -8.14 -10.05
CA ASP A 189 -8.44 -7.11 -9.12
C ASP A 189 -9.28 -7.72 -8.00
N ARG A 190 -10.17 -8.65 -8.32
CA ARG A 190 -10.97 -9.39 -7.32
C ARG A 190 -10.09 -10.22 -6.40
N GLN A 191 -9.13 -10.96 -6.97
CA GLN A 191 -8.21 -11.77 -6.19
C GLN A 191 -7.36 -10.90 -5.24
N LEU A 192 -6.81 -9.79 -5.76
CA LEU A 192 -5.99 -8.85 -4.98
C LEU A 192 -6.82 -8.09 -3.93
N ALA A 193 -8.13 -7.98 -4.14
CA ALA A 193 -9.08 -7.44 -3.17
C ALA A 193 -9.50 -8.43 -2.07
N GLY A 194 -8.99 -9.68 -2.10
CA GLY A 194 -9.38 -10.73 -1.16
C GLY A 194 -10.69 -11.44 -1.53
N GLN A 195 -11.25 -11.19 -2.71
CA GLN A 195 -12.50 -11.76 -3.22
C GLN A 195 -12.21 -13.00 -4.09
N GLY A 196 -11.49 -13.99 -3.54
CA GLY A 196 -10.99 -15.14 -4.29
C GLY A 196 -12.07 -15.99 -4.95
N ALA A 197 -13.21 -16.20 -4.28
CA ALA A 197 -14.32 -16.96 -4.85
C ALA A 197 -14.88 -16.28 -6.11
N GLU A 198 -15.01 -14.96 -6.08
CA GLU A 198 -15.49 -14.18 -7.22
C GLU A 198 -14.47 -14.15 -8.36
N ALA A 199 -13.18 -14.03 -8.05
CA ALA A 199 -12.11 -14.15 -9.04
C ALA A 199 -12.13 -15.50 -9.75
N GLU A 200 -12.36 -16.59 -9.02
CA GLU A 200 -12.48 -17.94 -9.57
C GLU A 200 -13.70 -18.10 -10.46
N ARG A 201 -14.87 -17.58 -10.03
CA ARG A 201 -16.10 -17.56 -10.83
C ARG A 201 -15.88 -16.85 -12.16
N LEU A 202 -15.30 -15.66 -12.15
CA LEU A 202 -14.98 -14.88 -13.35
C LEU A 202 -13.99 -15.59 -14.27
N LEU A 203 -12.99 -16.29 -13.71
CA LEU A 203 -12.04 -17.08 -14.50
C LEU A 203 -12.73 -18.25 -15.19
N ILE A 204 -13.63 -18.96 -14.50
CA ILE A 204 -14.41 -20.05 -15.07
C ILE A 204 -15.30 -19.54 -16.21
N ALA A 205 -16.04 -18.46 -16.03
CA ALA A 205 -16.87 -17.83 -17.05
C ALA A 205 -16.04 -17.43 -18.29
N LYS A 206 -14.87 -16.83 -18.06
CA LYS A 206 -13.94 -16.47 -19.15
C LYS A 206 -13.41 -17.69 -19.91
N ILE A 207 -13.10 -18.79 -19.22
CA ILE A 207 -12.70 -20.06 -19.85
C ILE A 207 -13.85 -20.65 -20.67
N ALA A 208 -15.09 -20.50 -20.21
CA ALA A 208 -16.29 -20.91 -20.94
C ALA A 208 -16.59 -20.03 -22.15
N GLY A 209 -15.87 -18.93 -22.34
CA GLY A 209 -16.07 -17.98 -23.45
C GLY A 209 -17.27 -17.04 -23.26
N GLU A 210 -17.76 -16.91 -22.03
CA GLU A 210 -18.82 -15.98 -21.68
C GLU A 210 -18.28 -14.54 -21.79
N PRO A 211 -18.96 -13.64 -22.50
CA PRO A 211 -18.55 -12.24 -22.54
C PRO A 211 -18.70 -11.62 -21.15
N PRO A 212 -17.83 -10.68 -20.74
CA PRO A 212 -18.03 -9.93 -19.52
C PRO A 212 -19.35 -9.18 -19.60
N GLU A 213 -20.24 -9.37 -18.63
CA GLU A 213 -21.58 -8.80 -18.63
C GLU A 213 -21.53 -7.26 -18.58
N THR A 214 -20.59 -6.69 -17.85
CA THR A 214 -20.37 -5.23 -17.72
C THR A 214 -18.93 -4.93 -17.36
N GLY A 215 -18.50 -3.66 -17.53
CA GLY A 215 -17.29 -3.12 -16.90
C GLY A 215 -17.48 -2.93 -15.39
N GLU A 216 -16.50 -2.28 -14.76
CA GLU A 216 -16.48 -2.06 -13.31
C GLU A 216 -16.16 -0.60 -12.98
N VAL A 217 -16.71 -0.07 -11.89
CA VAL A 217 -16.42 1.27 -11.38
C VAL A 217 -15.61 1.18 -10.09
N TYR A 218 -14.49 1.89 -10.04
CA TYR A 218 -13.65 2.05 -8.86
C TYR A 218 -13.81 3.46 -8.30
N LEU A 219 -14.39 3.58 -7.12
CA LEU A 219 -14.50 4.84 -6.40
C LEU A 219 -13.24 5.00 -5.53
N VAL A 220 -12.33 5.89 -5.95
CA VAL A 220 -10.98 5.95 -5.42
C VAL A 220 -10.71 7.28 -4.72
N GLY A 221 -10.28 7.20 -3.46
CA GLY A 221 -9.79 8.37 -2.71
C GLY A 221 -8.37 8.75 -3.15
N ALA A 222 -8.22 9.98 -3.61
CA ALA A 222 -6.95 10.55 -4.06
C ALA A 222 -6.10 11.13 -2.92
N GLY A 223 -6.60 11.11 -1.68
CA GLY A 223 -5.93 11.81 -0.59
C GLY A 223 -6.01 13.34 -0.68
N PRO A 224 -5.34 14.06 0.23
CA PRO A 224 -5.47 15.52 0.37
C PRO A 224 -4.58 16.33 -0.58
N GLY A 225 -3.66 15.71 -1.33
CA GLY A 225 -2.82 16.42 -2.30
C GLY A 225 -1.44 15.82 -2.54
N ASP A 226 -0.79 15.29 -1.52
CA ASP A 226 0.51 14.61 -1.64
C ASP A 226 0.34 13.23 -2.28
N PRO A 227 1.01 12.94 -3.42
CA PRO A 227 0.96 11.63 -4.07
C PRO A 227 1.42 10.46 -3.19
N ASP A 228 2.33 10.68 -2.26
CA ASP A 228 2.83 9.65 -1.35
C ASP A 228 1.78 9.19 -0.31
N LEU A 229 0.68 9.92 -0.20
CA LEU A 229 -0.48 9.55 0.62
C LEU A 229 -1.52 8.71 -0.12
N LEU A 230 -1.27 8.34 -1.37
CA LEU A 230 -2.10 7.36 -2.09
C LEU A 230 -1.94 5.97 -1.49
N THR A 231 -3.04 5.23 -1.44
CA THR A 231 -2.94 3.80 -1.16
C THR A 231 -2.39 3.06 -2.38
N PHE A 232 -1.63 2.00 -2.15
CA PHE A 232 -1.12 1.14 -3.25
C PHE A 232 -2.24 0.59 -4.13
N ARG A 233 -3.41 0.33 -3.54
CA ARG A 233 -4.59 -0.12 -4.28
C ARG A 233 -5.11 0.98 -5.20
N ALA A 234 -5.19 2.22 -4.72
CA ALA A 234 -5.58 3.37 -5.54
C ALA A 234 -4.66 3.51 -6.76
N LEU A 235 -3.34 3.54 -6.54
CA LEU A 235 -2.35 3.65 -7.61
C LEU A 235 -2.50 2.54 -8.65
N ARG A 236 -2.64 1.28 -8.22
CA ARG A 236 -2.80 0.14 -9.13
C ARG A 236 -4.06 0.27 -10.00
N LEU A 237 -5.20 0.62 -9.41
CA LEU A 237 -6.46 0.77 -10.15
C LEU A 237 -6.41 1.96 -11.10
N MET A 238 -5.79 3.07 -10.71
CA MET A 238 -5.56 4.22 -11.59
C MET A 238 -4.72 3.87 -12.83
N GLN A 239 -3.74 2.96 -12.67
CA GLN A 239 -2.90 2.49 -13.77
C GLN A 239 -3.58 1.46 -14.68
N GLN A 240 -4.74 0.94 -14.29
CA GLN A 240 -5.50 -0.05 -15.06
C GLN A 240 -6.78 0.54 -15.68
N ALA A 241 -7.16 1.76 -15.32
CA ALA A 241 -8.38 2.40 -15.77
C ALA A 241 -8.39 2.66 -17.28
N ASP A 242 -9.54 2.44 -17.90
CA ASP A 242 -9.79 2.86 -19.29
C ASP A 242 -10.27 4.32 -19.32
N VAL A 243 -11.03 4.72 -18.27
CA VAL A 243 -11.56 6.07 -18.12
C VAL A 243 -11.36 6.54 -16.68
N VAL A 244 -10.92 7.78 -16.50
CA VAL A 244 -10.78 8.44 -15.19
C VAL A 244 -11.67 9.66 -15.12
N LEU A 245 -12.72 9.61 -14.29
CA LEU A 245 -13.56 10.77 -13.98
C LEU A 245 -12.99 11.47 -12.73
N TYR A 246 -12.70 12.73 -12.81
CA TYR A 246 -12.08 13.49 -11.72
C TYR A 246 -12.63 14.92 -11.58
N ASP A 247 -12.45 15.51 -10.40
CA ASP A 247 -12.85 16.89 -10.11
C ASP A 247 -11.65 17.78 -9.70
N ARG A 248 -11.93 19.04 -9.37
CA ARG A 248 -10.93 20.06 -9.04
C ARG A 248 -10.09 19.74 -7.80
N LEU A 249 -10.57 18.90 -6.90
CA LEU A 249 -9.86 18.58 -5.65
C LEU A 249 -8.76 17.55 -5.82
N VAL A 250 -8.70 16.90 -6.98
CA VAL A 250 -7.61 15.96 -7.32
C VAL A 250 -6.40 16.77 -7.78
N ALA A 251 -5.28 16.59 -7.10
CA ALA A 251 -4.03 17.27 -7.49
C ALA A 251 -3.54 16.80 -8.87
N PRO A 252 -3.02 17.70 -9.72
CA PRO A 252 -2.49 17.32 -11.05
C PRO A 252 -1.44 16.21 -10.98
N THR A 253 -0.54 16.28 -10.01
CA THR A 253 0.51 15.26 -9.78
C THR A 253 -0.05 13.85 -9.53
N ILE A 254 -1.22 13.76 -8.89
CA ILE A 254 -1.92 12.48 -8.68
C ILE A 254 -2.56 12.01 -9.98
N LEU A 255 -3.18 12.91 -10.74
CA LEU A 255 -3.79 12.59 -12.03
C LEU A 255 -2.75 12.06 -13.04
N ASP A 256 -1.51 12.54 -12.96
CA ASP A 256 -0.41 12.09 -13.82
C ASP A 256 0.07 10.67 -13.52
N LEU A 257 -0.29 10.10 -12.37
CA LEU A 257 -0.04 8.70 -12.03
C LEU A 257 -1.03 7.72 -12.69
N CYS A 258 -2.11 8.22 -13.29
CA CYS A 258 -3.03 7.40 -14.08
C CYS A 258 -2.35 6.86 -15.34
N ARG A 259 -2.90 5.76 -15.87
CA ARG A 259 -2.45 5.22 -17.16
C ARG A 259 -2.46 6.31 -18.25
N ARG A 260 -1.38 6.41 -19.03
CA ARG A 260 -1.18 7.52 -19.98
C ARG A 260 -2.24 7.61 -21.07
N ASP A 261 -2.74 6.47 -21.53
CA ASP A 261 -3.76 6.34 -22.58
C ASP A 261 -5.20 6.25 -22.04
N ALA A 262 -5.39 6.37 -20.70
CA ALA A 262 -6.72 6.47 -20.11
C ALA A 262 -7.41 7.77 -20.53
N GLU A 263 -8.69 7.66 -20.92
CA GLU A 263 -9.54 8.82 -21.17
C GLU A 263 -9.74 9.59 -19.87
N ARG A 264 -9.41 10.90 -19.84
CA ARG A 264 -9.56 11.77 -18.66
C ARG A 264 -10.77 12.67 -18.80
N VAL A 265 -11.78 12.48 -17.96
CA VAL A 265 -13.04 13.21 -17.99
C VAL A 265 -13.16 14.10 -16.75
N TYR A 266 -13.13 15.42 -16.95
CA TYR A 266 -13.32 16.38 -15.88
C TYR A 266 -14.80 16.57 -15.58
N VAL A 267 -15.23 16.30 -14.36
CA VAL A 267 -16.63 16.42 -13.91
C VAL A 267 -16.85 17.51 -12.84
N GLY A 268 -15.82 18.32 -12.57
CA GLY A 268 -15.90 19.43 -11.60
C GLY A 268 -16.55 20.71 -12.19
N LYS A 269 -16.70 21.73 -11.33
CA LYS A 269 -17.19 23.07 -11.75
C LYS A 269 -16.13 23.79 -12.60
N ARG A 270 -16.47 24.20 -13.82
CA ARG A 270 -15.67 25.14 -14.61
C ARG A 270 -16.10 26.59 -14.28
N ARG A 271 -15.15 27.54 -14.29
CA ARG A 271 -15.39 28.95 -13.91
C ARG A 271 -16.52 29.64 -14.70
N ALA A 272 -16.90 29.15 -15.87
CA ALA A 272 -17.87 29.78 -16.78
C ALA A 272 -19.09 28.90 -17.11
N GLU A 273 -19.16 27.67 -16.61
CA GLU A 273 -20.26 26.75 -16.95
C GLU A 273 -20.91 26.21 -15.67
N HIS A 274 -22.20 25.87 -15.75
CA HIS A 274 -22.89 25.21 -14.64
C HIS A 274 -22.17 23.92 -14.23
N ALA A 275 -22.09 23.66 -12.92
CA ALA A 275 -21.55 22.40 -12.41
C ALA A 275 -22.31 21.23 -13.04
N VAL A 276 -21.58 20.19 -13.45
CA VAL A 276 -22.23 18.94 -13.86
C VAL A 276 -23.07 18.45 -12.66
N PRO A 277 -24.40 18.30 -12.80
CA PRO A 277 -25.24 17.79 -11.74
C PRO A 277 -24.78 16.40 -11.30
N GLN A 278 -24.91 16.09 -10.01
CA GLN A 278 -24.48 14.78 -9.48
C GLN A 278 -25.14 13.63 -10.22
N GLU A 279 -26.42 13.77 -10.57
CA GLU A 279 -27.17 12.76 -11.34
C GLU A 279 -26.53 12.46 -12.70
N GLN A 280 -26.00 13.50 -13.37
CA GLN A 280 -25.31 13.28 -14.66
C GLN A 280 -23.97 12.58 -14.46
N ILE A 281 -23.26 12.84 -13.38
CA ILE A 281 -22.01 12.09 -13.04
C ILE A 281 -22.35 10.61 -12.81
N ASN A 282 -23.40 10.33 -12.03
CA ASN A 282 -23.86 8.99 -11.74
C ASN A 282 -24.24 8.24 -13.02
N GLN A 283 -25.05 8.88 -13.89
CA GLN A 283 -25.45 8.31 -15.19
C GLN A 283 -24.25 8.05 -16.10
N GLN A 284 -23.26 8.94 -16.09
CA GLN A 284 -22.04 8.77 -16.89
C GLN A 284 -21.22 7.56 -16.41
N LEU A 285 -21.09 7.36 -15.11
CA LEU A 285 -20.43 6.18 -14.53
C LEU A 285 -21.11 4.89 -14.98
N VAL A 286 -22.45 4.84 -14.88
CA VAL A 286 -23.27 3.70 -15.33
C VAL A 286 -23.10 3.46 -16.84
N ALA A 287 -23.18 4.51 -17.66
CA ALA A 287 -23.08 4.39 -19.11
C ALA A 287 -21.72 3.85 -19.56
N LEU A 288 -20.63 4.32 -18.96
CA LEU A 288 -19.27 3.86 -19.27
C LEU A 288 -19.06 2.41 -18.85
N ALA A 289 -19.55 2.02 -17.67
CA ALA A 289 -19.46 0.65 -17.20
C ALA A 289 -20.27 -0.31 -18.10
N LYS A 290 -21.48 0.06 -18.53
CA LYS A 290 -22.27 -0.72 -19.50
C LYS A 290 -21.57 -0.92 -20.86
N GLN A 291 -20.58 -0.07 -21.20
CA GLN A 291 -19.72 -0.24 -22.37
C GLN A 291 -18.56 -1.22 -22.13
N GLY A 292 -18.50 -1.89 -20.96
CA GLY A 292 -17.43 -2.80 -20.62
C GLY A 292 -16.14 -2.12 -20.12
N LYS A 293 -16.15 -0.78 -19.88
CA LYS A 293 -14.96 -0.02 -19.47
C LYS A 293 -14.69 -0.17 -17.97
N ARG A 294 -13.41 -0.18 -17.59
CA ARG A 294 -12.93 -0.01 -16.21
C ARG A 294 -12.85 1.48 -15.90
N VAL A 295 -13.76 1.95 -15.06
CA VAL A 295 -13.93 3.37 -14.77
C VAL A 295 -13.39 3.69 -13.39
N VAL A 296 -12.41 4.59 -13.28
CA VAL A 296 -11.99 5.16 -12.00
C VAL A 296 -12.70 6.49 -11.78
N ARG A 297 -13.49 6.59 -10.72
CA ARG A 297 -13.96 7.87 -10.18
C ARG A 297 -12.98 8.34 -9.11
N LEU A 298 -12.09 9.25 -9.45
CA LEU A 298 -11.04 9.77 -8.57
C LEU A 298 -11.55 11.00 -7.81
N LYS A 299 -11.50 10.97 -6.48
CA LYS A 299 -12.06 12.00 -5.59
C LYS A 299 -11.00 12.49 -4.61
N GLY A 300 -10.87 13.82 -4.45
CA GLY A 300 -9.97 14.38 -3.43
C GLY A 300 -10.34 13.92 -2.02
N GLY A 301 -9.35 13.62 -1.18
CA GLY A 301 -9.55 13.08 0.15
C GLY A 301 -10.05 11.64 0.15
N ASP A 302 -11.09 11.38 0.92
CA ASP A 302 -11.79 10.09 1.02
C ASP A 302 -13.17 10.17 0.34
N PRO A 303 -13.60 9.17 -0.44
CA PRO A 303 -14.88 9.20 -1.16
C PRO A 303 -16.11 9.30 -0.27
N PHE A 304 -16.05 8.78 0.95
CA PHE A 304 -17.18 8.71 1.89
C PHE A 304 -17.19 9.82 2.94
N ILE A 305 -16.15 10.69 2.97
CA ILE A 305 -16.09 11.84 3.88
C ILE A 305 -16.38 13.11 3.09
N PHE A 306 -17.62 13.59 3.13
CA PHE A 306 -18.13 14.77 2.42
C PHE A 306 -17.87 14.73 0.89
N GLY A 307 -17.66 13.53 0.35
CA GLY A 307 -17.36 13.31 -1.06
C GLY A 307 -18.56 12.89 -1.91
N ARG A 308 -19.75 12.71 -1.34
CA ARG A 308 -20.96 12.20 -2.00
C ARG A 308 -20.80 10.82 -2.64
N GLY A 309 -19.78 10.05 -2.21
CA GLY A 309 -19.51 8.72 -2.76
C GLY A 309 -20.66 7.73 -2.55
N GLY A 310 -21.42 7.88 -1.47
CA GLY A 310 -22.62 7.07 -1.22
C GLY A 310 -23.65 7.17 -2.34
N GLU A 311 -23.95 8.39 -2.80
CA GLU A 311 -24.90 8.64 -3.88
C GLU A 311 -24.45 8.01 -5.22
N GLU A 312 -23.13 8.04 -5.50
CA GLU A 312 -22.55 7.42 -6.70
C GLU A 312 -22.68 5.89 -6.66
N ILE A 313 -22.46 5.27 -5.49
CA ILE A 313 -22.53 3.82 -5.30
C ILE A 313 -23.99 3.30 -5.31
N GLU A 314 -24.91 4.03 -4.70
CA GLU A 314 -26.35 3.69 -4.71
C GLU A 314 -26.86 3.57 -6.16
N GLU A 315 -26.52 4.51 -7.02
CA GLU A 315 -26.92 4.48 -8.44
C GLU A 315 -26.30 3.29 -9.18
N LEU A 316 -25.02 3.00 -8.95
CA LEU A 316 -24.36 1.83 -9.54
C LEU A 316 -25.01 0.53 -9.11
N ALA A 317 -25.35 0.40 -7.82
CA ALA A 317 -26.01 -0.78 -7.27
C ALA A 317 -27.40 -1.01 -7.88
N VAL A 318 -28.21 0.05 -8.05
CA VAL A 318 -29.53 -0.01 -8.71
C VAL A 318 -29.41 -0.56 -10.15
N HIS A 319 -28.31 -0.24 -10.84
CA HIS A 319 -28.08 -0.68 -12.22
C HIS A 319 -27.30 -2.01 -12.30
N GLY A 320 -27.01 -2.68 -11.19
CA GLY A 320 -26.26 -3.95 -11.15
C GLY A 320 -24.81 -3.81 -11.65
N ILE A 321 -24.24 -2.61 -11.59
CA ILE A 321 -22.85 -2.37 -12.02
C ILE A 321 -21.90 -2.78 -10.89
N PRO A 322 -20.92 -3.66 -11.15
CA PRO A 322 -19.89 -4.00 -10.18
C PRO A 322 -19.07 -2.77 -9.78
N PHE A 323 -18.81 -2.63 -8.49
CA PHE A 323 -17.99 -1.52 -7.99
C PHE A 323 -17.09 -1.93 -6.83
N GLN A 324 -16.05 -1.13 -6.62
CA GLN A 324 -15.20 -1.20 -5.44
C GLN A 324 -14.97 0.20 -4.88
N VAL A 325 -14.87 0.31 -3.55
CA VAL A 325 -14.51 1.56 -2.88
C VAL A 325 -13.10 1.42 -2.31
N VAL A 326 -12.24 2.36 -2.66
CA VAL A 326 -10.88 2.44 -2.15
C VAL A 326 -10.76 3.70 -1.30
N PRO A 327 -10.61 3.57 0.02
CA PRO A 327 -10.49 4.72 0.90
C PRO A 327 -9.23 5.53 0.58
N GLY A 328 -9.29 6.82 0.88
CA GLY A 328 -8.14 7.73 0.81
C GLY A 328 -7.90 8.43 2.14
N ILE A 329 -6.75 9.08 2.29
CA ILE A 329 -6.51 9.92 3.44
C ILE A 329 -7.43 11.14 3.36
N THR A 330 -8.39 11.24 4.29
CA THR A 330 -9.30 12.39 4.32
C THR A 330 -8.54 13.68 4.63
N ALA A 331 -9.03 14.82 4.12
CA ALA A 331 -8.39 16.13 4.34
C ALA A 331 -8.18 16.44 5.83
N ALA A 332 -9.10 16.07 6.71
CA ALA A 332 -8.93 16.24 8.15
C ALA A 332 -7.65 15.60 8.67
N SER A 333 -7.42 14.33 8.35
CA SER A 333 -6.23 13.61 8.81
C SER A 333 -4.95 14.12 8.16
N GLY A 334 -4.95 14.31 6.83
CA GLY A 334 -3.75 14.72 6.11
C GLY A 334 -3.34 16.16 6.43
N CYS A 335 -4.26 17.12 6.34
CA CYS A 335 -3.95 18.52 6.64
C CYS A 335 -3.53 18.73 8.10
N ALA A 336 -4.18 18.05 9.06
CA ALA A 336 -3.82 18.15 10.47
C ALA A 336 -2.42 17.60 10.73
N ALA A 337 -2.10 16.42 10.19
CA ALA A 337 -0.77 15.81 10.32
C ALA A 337 0.33 16.72 9.75
N TYR A 338 0.15 17.24 8.54
CA TYR A 338 1.11 18.12 7.88
C TYR A 338 1.16 19.52 8.51
N ALA A 339 0.10 19.95 9.18
CA ALA A 339 0.11 21.18 9.96
C ALA A 339 0.74 21.00 11.37
N GLY A 340 1.09 19.79 11.79
CA GLY A 340 1.58 19.53 13.14
C GLY A 340 0.49 19.70 14.22
N ILE A 341 -0.78 19.46 13.87
CA ILE A 341 -1.93 19.58 14.77
C ILE A 341 -2.56 18.20 14.95
N PRO A 342 -2.32 17.47 16.04
CA PRO A 342 -2.99 16.20 16.29
C PRO A 342 -4.48 16.43 16.53
N LEU A 343 -5.34 15.65 15.85
CA LEU A 343 -6.80 15.80 16.00
C LEU A 343 -7.32 15.31 17.36
N THR A 344 -6.59 14.43 18.03
CA THR A 344 -6.88 13.95 19.38
C THR A 344 -5.60 14.00 20.23
N HIS A 345 -5.76 14.24 21.51
CA HIS A 345 -4.66 14.26 22.47
C HIS A 345 -5.19 13.95 23.87
N ARG A 346 -4.45 13.15 24.65
CA ARG A 346 -4.90 12.71 25.99
C ARG A 346 -5.32 13.88 26.89
N ASP A 347 -4.58 14.99 26.84
CA ASP A 347 -4.79 16.11 27.75
C ASP A 347 -5.63 17.26 27.14
N HIS A 348 -5.87 17.25 25.82
CA HIS A 348 -6.50 18.38 25.11
C HIS A 348 -7.82 18.02 24.42
N ALA A 349 -7.92 16.81 23.85
CA ALA A 349 -9.12 16.42 23.11
C ALA A 349 -9.28 14.89 23.04
N GLN A 350 -10.35 14.36 23.65
CA GLN A 350 -10.71 12.95 23.60
C GLN A 350 -11.67 12.61 22.46
N SER A 351 -12.19 13.62 21.76
CA SER A 351 -13.08 13.43 20.62
C SER A 351 -12.77 14.41 19.49
N VAL A 352 -13.11 14.00 18.26
CA VAL A 352 -13.05 14.85 17.08
C VAL A 352 -14.38 14.77 16.32
N ARG A 353 -14.87 15.91 15.84
CA ARG A 353 -16.04 15.97 14.95
C ARG A 353 -15.65 16.55 13.60
N PHE A 354 -16.02 15.84 12.53
CA PHE A 354 -15.96 16.34 11.16
C PHE A 354 -17.32 16.95 10.81
N ILE A 355 -17.29 18.18 10.32
CA ILE A 355 -18.49 18.99 10.09
C ILE A 355 -18.36 19.63 8.72
N THR A 356 -19.48 19.71 7.98
CA THR A 356 -19.53 20.58 6.79
C THR A 356 -19.90 21.98 7.21
N GLY A 357 -19.12 22.98 6.79
CA GLY A 357 -19.40 24.39 7.00
C GLY A 357 -20.37 24.98 5.97
N HIS A 358 -20.92 24.15 5.08
CA HIS A 358 -21.85 24.58 4.03
C HIS A 358 -22.95 23.53 3.85
N LEU A 359 -24.19 23.87 4.15
CA LEU A 359 -25.34 22.99 4.01
C LEU A 359 -25.94 23.04 2.59
N LYS A 360 -26.83 22.12 2.27
CA LYS A 360 -27.47 21.97 0.95
C LYS A 360 -28.27 23.20 0.53
N ASP A 361 -28.83 23.91 1.47
CA ASP A 361 -29.60 25.17 1.29
C ASP A 361 -28.71 26.42 1.24
N GLY A 362 -27.38 26.26 1.34
CA GLY A 362 -26.43 27.37 1.36
C GLY A 362 -26.26 28.05 2.72
N THR A 363 -26.89 27.52 3.77
CA THR A 363 -26.80 28.04 5.14
C THR A 363 -25.68 27.37 5.93
N THR A 364 -25.40 27.92 7.12
CA THR A 364 -24.54 27.33 8.15
C THR A 364 -25.33 26.99 9.41
N ASP A 365 -26.61 26.65 9.27
CA ASP A 365 -27.47 26.28 10.38
C ASP A 365 -27.12 24.87 10.90
N LEU A 366 -26.29 24.85 11.94
CA LEU A 366 -25.75 23.66 12.58
C LEU A 366 -26.29 23.53 14.02
N PRO A 367 -26.28 22.34 14.63
CA PRO A 367 -26.65 22.17 16.05
C PRO A 367 -25.52 22.70 16.95
N TRP A 368 -25.39 24.05 17.00
CA TRP A 368 -24.27 24.74 17.64
C TRP A 368 -24.07 24.37 19.10
N SER A 369 -25.19 24.15 19.86
CA SER A 369 -25.15 23.69 21.25
C SER A 369 -24.36 22.38 21.44
N ASP A 370 -24.33 21.52 20.44
CA ASP A 370 -23.64 20.24 20.50
C ASP A 370 -22.14 20.36 20.13
N LEU A 371 -21.72 21.53 19.64
CA LEU A 371 -20.37 21.79 19.17
C LEU A 371 -19.50 22.55 20.17
N VAL A 372 -20.02 22.89 21.35
CA VAL A 372 -19.29 23.66 22.37
C VAL A 372 -18.71 22.82 23.49
N ALA A 373 -18.83 21.48 23.41
CA ALA A 373 -18.30 20.58 24.41
C ALA A 373 -16.77 20.78 24.62
N PRO A 374 -16.30 20.79 25.89
CA PRO A 374 -14.89 20.87 26.18
C PRO A 374 -14.15 19.60 25.72
N ALA A 375 -12.83 19.68 25.60
CA ALA A 375 -11.96 18.56 25.21
C ALA A 375 -12.37 17.88 23.88
N GLN A 376 -12.90 18.66 22.95
CA GLN A 376 -13.30 18.24 21.64
C GLN A 376 -12.64 19.09 20.55
N THR A 377 -12.10 18.43 19.53
CA THR A 377 -11.63 19.08 18.31
C THR A 377 -12.75 19.11 17.28
N LEU A 378 -12.98 20.29 16.69
CA LEU A 378 -13.89 20.46 15.56
C LEU A 378 -13.08 20.64 14.28
N VAL A 379 -13.50 19.98 13.21
CA VAL A 379 -12.87 20.11 11.90
C VAL A 379 -13.95 20.43 10.87
N PHE A 380 -13.90 21.66 10.34
CA PHE A 380 -14.88 22.11 9.35
C PHE A 380 -14.31 21.96 7.93
N TYR A 381 -14.99 21.16 7.14
CA TYR A 381 -14.83 21.12 5.69
C TYR A 381 -15.67 22.24 5.04
N MET A 382 -15.17 22.79 3.94
CA MET A 382 -15.86 23.86 3.20
C MET A 382 -16.23 25.09 4.06
N GLY A 383 -15.46 25.31 5.13
CA GLY A 383 -15.76 26.34 6.13
C GLY A 383 -15.22 27.75 5.81
N LEU A 384 -14.52 27.98 4.68
CA LEU A 384 -13.85 29.27 4.42
C LEU A 384 -14.84 30.44 4.33
N ILE A 385 -15.92 30.28 3.55
CA ILE A 385 -16.92 31.34 3.35
C ILE A 385 -17.72 31.57 4.65
N GLY A 386 -18.04 30.50 5.35
CA GLY A 386 -18.78 30.53 6.62
C GLY A 386 -17.93 30.82 7.85
N LEU A 387 -16.61 31.02 7.71
CA LEU A 387 -15.70 31.14 8.86
C LEU A 387 -16.12 32.20 9.89
N PRO A 388 -16.52 33.42 9.51
CA PRO A 388 -17.00 34.41 10.48
C PRO A 388 -18.21 33.91 11.28
N VAL A 389 -19.22 33.34 10.59
CA VAL A 389 -20.43 32.80 11.20
C VAL A 389 -20.11 31.61 12.12
N ILE A 390 -19.21 30.70 11.70
CA ILE A 390 -18.77 29.56 12.51
C ILE A 390 -18.15 30.05 13.81
N CYS A 391 -17.27 31.03 13.76
CA CYS A 391 -16.61 31.56 14.96
C CYS A 391 -17.61 32.30 15.87
N GLU A 392 -18.47 33.15 15.32
CA GLU A 392 -19.48 33.89 16.07
C GLU A 392 -20.46 32.94 16.76
N GLU A 393 -21.02 31.95 16.05
CA GLU A 393 -21.98 31.00 16.59
C GLU A 393 -21.41 30.13 17.68
N LEU A 394 -20.16 29.66 17.53
CA LEU A 394 -19.51 28.89 18.59
C LEU A 394 -19.30 29.72 19.86
N ILE A 395 -18.93 31.00 19.73
CA ILE A 395 -18.77 31.91 20.86
C ILE A 395 -20.13 32.18 21.50
N ARG A 396 -21.18 32.50 20.70
CA ARG A 396 -22.54 32.77 21.16
C ARG A 396 -23.13 31.60 21.97
N HIS A 397 -22.78 30.36 21.60
CA HIS A 397 -23.26 29.16 22.28
C HIS A 397 -22.37 28.70 23.44
N GLY A 398 -21.34 29.49 23.82
CA GLY A 398 -20.60 29.29 25.05
C GLY A 398 -19.18 28.76 24.90
N ARG A 399 -18.64 28.66 23.67
CA ARG A 399 -17.21 28.37 23.49
C ARG A 399 -16.40 29.64 23.73
N SER A 400 -15.26 29.53 24.45
CA SER A 400 -14.40 30.68 24.72
C SER A 400 -13.93 31.34 23.41
N ALA A 401 -13.98 32.67 23.37
CA ALA A 401 -13.41 33.47 22.27
C ALA A 401 -11.90 33.22 22.08
N ASP A 402 -11.19 32.86 23.15
CA ASP A 402 -9.77 32.51 23.15
C ASP A 402 -9.49 31.07 22.74
N THR A 403 -10.52 30.27 22.39
CA THR A 403 -10.32 28.90 21.91
C THR A 403 -9.42 28.92 20.66
N PRO A 404 -8.31 28.17 20.66
CA PRO A 404 -7.38 28.12 19.54
C PRO A 404 -8.05 27.58 18.28
N ALA A 405 -7.74 28.22 17.18
CA ALA A 405 -8.26 27.86 15.87
C ALA A 405 -7.17 27.97 14.80
N ALA A 406 -7.22 27.11 13.80
CA ALA A 406 -6.32 27.15 12.66
C ALA A 406 -7.08 26.98 11.36
N LEU A 407 -6.61 27.62 10.30
CA LEU A 407 -7.03 27.37 8.93
C LEU A 407 -5.84 26.81 8.15
N VAL A 408 -6.01 25.65 7.53
CA VAL A 408 -5.02 25.01 6.66
C VAL A 408 -5.49 25.14 5.21
N GLN A 409 -4.74 25.88 4.41
CA GLN A 409 -4.95 26.03 2.97
C GLN A 409 -4.06 25.08 2.21
N GLN A 410 -4.61 24.41 1.18
CA GLN A 410 -3.89 23.49 0.28
C GLN A 410 -3.00 22.49 1.02
N GLY A 411 -3.52 21.93 2.10
CA GLY A 411 -2.79 21.03 2.99
C GLY A 411 -2.14 19.87 2.26
N THR A 412 -0.98 19.43 2.75
CA THR A 412 -0.11 18.37 2.21
C THR A 412 0.58 18.68 0.87
N THR A 413 0.31 19.83 0.28
CA THR A 413 0.99 20.25 -0.95
C THR A 413 2.14 21.22 -0.67
N VAL A 414 3.00 21.43 -1.64
CA VAL A 414 4.08 22.44 -1.55
C VAL A 414 3.56 23.85 -1.31
N ASN A 415 2.30 24.11 -1.61
CA ASN A 415 1.65 25.40 -1.41
C ASN A 415 0.87 25.48 -0.09
N GLN A 416 1.09 24.55 0.84
CA GLN A 416 0.43 24.59 2.14
C GLN A 416 0.73 25.87 2.89
N ARG A 417 -0.33 26.51 3.39
CA ARG A 417 -0.25 27.65 4.31
C ARG A 417 -1.11 27.36 5.53
N VAL A 418 -0.62 27.73 6.71
CA VAL A 418 -1.34 27.51 7.97
C VAL A 418 -1.46 28.84 8.69
N PHE A 419 -2.69 29.23 8.98
CA PHE A 419 -3.03 30.43 9.76
C PHE A 419 -3.52 29.99 11.13
N THR A 420 -2.89 30.47 12.19
CA THR A 420 -3.25 30.14 13.58
C THR A 420 -3.72 31.39 14.32
N GLY A 421 -4.73 31.23 15.13
CA GLY A 421 -5.30 32.28 15.96
C GLY A 421 -6.28 31.73 16.98
N THR A 422 -7.27 32.52 17.34
CA THR A 422 -8.39 32.16 18.21
C THR A 422 -9.72 32.30 17.47
N LEU A 423 -10.80 31.82 18.04
CA LEU A 423 -12.14 32.06 17.47
C LEU A 423 -12.42 33.55 17.28
N ALA A 424 -11.90 34.44 18.17
CA ALA A 424 -12.10 35.87 18.08
C ALA A 424 -11.38 36.51 16.90
N ASN A 425 -10.15 36.09 16.57
CA ASN A 425 -9.31 36.82 15.61
C ASN A 425 -9.05 36.09 14.29
N LEU A 426 -9.29 34.79 14.21
CA LEU A 426 -9.02 34.01 12.99
C LEU A 426 -9.77 34.54 11.75
N PRO A 427 -11.05 34.95 11.82
CA PRO A 427 -11.73 35.51 10.65
C PRO A 427 -11.05 36.75 10.07
N GLN A 428 -10.60 37.68 10.95
CA GLN A 428 -9.88 38.86 10.55
C GLN A 428 -8.52 38.51 9.94
N LEU A 429 -7.75 37.66 10.62
CA LEU A 429 -6.44 37.20 10.15
C LEU A 429 -6.54 36.56 8.74
N VAL A 430 -7.58 35.78 8.49
CA VAL A 430 -7.81 35.17 7.17
C VAL A 430 -8.21 36.20 6.13
N ALA A 431 -9.00 37.22 6.51
CA ALA A 431 -9.43 38.29 5.60
C ALA A 431 -8.28 39.22 5.17
N GLU A 432 -7.26 39.39 5.99
CA GLU A 432 -6.04 40.18 5.69
C GLU A 432 -5.12 39.47 4.67
N HIS A 433 -5.38 38.22 4.37
CA HIS A 433 -4.57 37.42 3.45
C HIS A 433 -5.42 36.89 2.29
N GLU A 434 -4.79 36.71 1.13
CA GLU A 434 -5.43 36.01 0.00
C GLU A 434 -5.50 34.51 0.27
N VAL A 435 -6.62 34.07 0.87
CA VAL A 435 -6.88 32.67 1.16
C VAL A 435 -7.89 32.10 0.18
N HIS A 436 -7.55 30.98 -0.45
CA HIS A 436 -8.38 30.31 -1.46
C HIS A 436 -8.62 28.84 -1.10
N ALA A 437 -9.80 28.35 -1.46
CA ALA A 437 -10.11 26.93 -1.37
C ALA A 437 -9.16 26.07 -2.26
N PRO A 438 -8.81 24.85 -1.84
CA PRO A 438 -9.35 24.13 -0.70
C PRO A 438 -8.73 24.53 0.65
N THR A 439 -9.59 24.59 1.67
CA THR A 439 -9.20 24.92 3.05
C THR A 439 -9.88 24.00 4.05
N LEU A 440 -9.24 23.81 5.20
CA LEU A 440 -9.79 23.11 6.34
C LEU A 440 -9.65 23.99 7.58
N VAL A 441 -10.70 24.07 8.41
CA VAL A 441 -10.66 24.80 9.68
C VAL A 441 -10.62 23.82 10.83
N ILE A 442 -9.66 23.96 11.75
CA ILE A 442 -9.47 23.12 12.93
C ILE A 442 -9.61 23.99 14.17
N ILE A 443 -10.50 23.63 15.10
CA ILE A 443 -10.81 24.40 16.31
C ILE A 443 -10.65 23.51 17.52
N GLY A 444 -9.86 23.95 18.52
CA GLY A 444 -9.65 23.24 19.78
C GLY A 444 -8.24 23.44 20.33
N GLU A 445 -8.07 23.01 21.59
CA GLU A 445 -6.82 23.15 22.33
C GLU A 445 -5.60 22.48 21.67
N VAL A 446 -5.84 21.47 20.83
CA VAL A 446 -4.81 20.77 20.06
C VAL A 446 -4.04 21.68 19.09
N VAL A 447 -4.62 22.81 18.69
CA VAL A 447 -3.97 23.75 17.77
C VAL A 447 -2.71 24.36 18.39
N LYS A 448 -2.66 24.54 19.74
CA LYS A 448 -1.47 25.02 20.45
C LYS A 448 -0.26 24.12 20.26
N LEU A 449 -0.48 22.83 20.02
CA LEU A 449 0.61 21.86 19.86
C LEU A 449 1.43 22.10 18.59
N ARG A 450 0.86 22.80 17.60
CA ARG A 450 1.58 23.15 16.37
C ARG A 450 2.90 23.86 16.62
N GLU A 451 2.98 24.74 17.60
CA GLU A 451 4.23 25.46 17.93
C GLU A 451 5.43 24.52 18.16
N LYS A 452 5.14 23.30 18.64
CA LYS A 452 6.15 22.29 18.95
C LYS A 452 6.23 21.15 17.93
N LEU A 453 5.13 20.93 17.18
CA LEU A 453 4.96 19.76 16.32
C LEU A 453 4.97 20.08 14.84
N ALA A 454 5.10 21.34 14.43
CA ALA A 454 5.24 21.70 13.02
C ALA A 454 6.54 21.09 12.46
N TRP A 455 6.40 20.28 11.41
CA TRP A 455 7.52 19.57 10.78
C TRP A 455 7.55 19.76 9.25
N PHE A 456 6.40 20.08 8.68
CA PHE A 456 6.28 20.27 7.23
C PHE A 456 6.18 21.78 6.92
N GLU A 457 7.14 22.27 6.16
CA GLU A 457 7.18 23.64 5.67
C GLU A 457 6.81 23.62 4.20
N GLY A 458 5.67 24.22 3.84
CA GLY A 458 5.32 24.51 2.45
C GLY A 458 6.27 25.55 1.85
N ALA A 459 6.20 25.77 0.54
CA ALA A 459 7.07 26.71 -0.18
C ALA A 459 6.92 28.19 0.27
N GLN A 460 5.90 28.53 1.07
CA GLN A 460 5.69 29.85 1.66
C GLN A 460 5.65 29.74 3.18
N ALA A 461 6.49 30.52 3.86
CA ALA A 461 6.56 30.58 5.32
C ALA A 461 5.18 30.78 5.96
N THR A 462 4.99 30.15 7.10
CA THR A 462 3.85 30.31 8.01
C THR A 462 3.72 31.79 8.40
N VAL A 463 2.54 32.36 8.26
CA VAL A 463 2.20 33.72 8.74
C VAL A 463 1.51 33.63 10.09
#